data_5afa1232445207ec04ab1266698f50fb
#
_entry.id   5afa1232445207ec04ab1266698f50fb
#
_cell.length_a   1.000
_cell.length_b   1.000
_cell.length_c   1.000
_cell.angle_alpha   90.00
_cell.angle_beta   90.00
_cell.angle_gamma   90.00
#
_symmetry.space_group_name_H-M   'P 1'
#
loop_
_entity.id
_entity.type
_entity.pdbx_description
1 polymer ?
#
loop_
_entity_poly.entity_id
_entity_poly.type
_entity_poly.pdbx_seq_one_letter_code
_entity_poly.pdbx_strand_id
1 'polypeptide(L)'
;VRVFFYTFDFEMEEAINLLDNIAAFLKPDEVWKRVFLDKTLQNTIIVEYIQQDQLLNEGVDETGNPLRNKDNGRTTYSETTEMLSDGRKRAGEPYNLFDSGDFYRSMVFLLGKDFFEIDADPIKGNDNLFTKFGEGIIGLTEESKNKLQIELLERYDKEIRRILSEY
;
A
#
# COMPACT_ATOMS: atom_id res chain seq x y z
N VAL A 1 -51.15 33.40 -31.19
CA VAL A 1 -49.81 32.94 -30.81
C VAL A 1 -50.02 31.70 -29.95
N ARG A 2 -49.73 30.49 -30.48
CA ARG A 2 -49.71 29.26 -29.69
C ARG A 2 -48.33 29.17 -29.07
N VAL A 3 -48.25 29.28 -27.76
CA VAL A 3 -47.05 28.98 -26.97
C VAL A 3 -47.02 27.47 -26.73
N PHE A 4 -46.07 26.80 -27.37
CA PHE A 4 -45.77 25.40 -27.08
C PHE A 4 -44.94 25.37 -25.79
N PHE A 5 -45.53 24.97 -24.65
CA PHE A 5 -44.81 24.51 -23.51
C PHE A 5 -44.34 23.09 -23.84
N TYR A 6 -43.09 22.92 -24.24
CA TYR A 6 -42.46 21.63 -24.25
C TYR A 6 -42.20 21.26 -22.79
N THR A 7 -42.77 20.14 -22.37
CA THR A 7 -42.60 19.56 -21.02
C THR A 7 -41.17 19.08 -20.88
N PHE A 8 -40.32 19.92 -20.31
CA PHE A 8 -38.99 19.55 -19.80
C PHE A 8 -39.09 18.58 -18.60
N ASP A 9 -40.29 18.36 -18.05
CA ASP A 9 -40.50 17.59 -16.81
C ASP A 9 -40.21 16.11 -17.01
N PHE A 10 -40.53 15.51 -18.15
CA PHE A 10 -40.30 14.10 -18.39
C PHE A 10 -38.81 13.75 -18.61
N GLU A 11 -38.09 14.57 -19.35
CA GLU A 11 -36.64 14.41 -19.57
C GLU A 11 -35.84 14.65 -18.29
N MET A 12 -36.31 15.56 -17.41
CA MET A 12 -35.67 15.84 -16.11
C MET A 12 -35.88 14.69 -15.11
N GLU A 13 -37.07 14.07 -15.09
CA GLU A 13 -37.36 12.94 -14.21
C GLU A 13 -36.55 11.68 -14.63
N GLU A 14 -36.40 11.42 -15.92
CA GLU A 14 -35.53 10.35 -16.43
C GLU A 14 -34.05 10.64 -16.10
N ALA A 15 -33.58 11.87 -16.24
CA ALA A 15 -32.23 12.27 -15.89
C ALA A 15 -31.96 12.14 -14.38
N ILE A 16 -32.91 12.55 -13.55
CA ILE A 16 -32.82 12.39 -12.08
C ILE A 16 -32.79 10.90 -11.71
N ASN A 17 -33.67 10.08 -12.27
CA ASN A 17 -33.68 8.64 -12.03
C ASN A 17 -32.37 7.96 -12.48
N LEU A 18 -31.80 8.41 -13.61
CA LEU A 18 -30.51 7.93 -14.08
C LEU A 18 -29.40 8.31 -13.11
N LEU A 19 -29.38 9.56 -12.63
CA LEU A 19 -28.40 10.05 -11.66
C LEU A 19 -28.52 9.33 -10.32
N ASP A 20 -29.75 9.08 -9.85
CA ASP A 20 -30.01 8.32 -8.62
C ASP A 20 -29.57 6.86 -8.76
N ASN A 21 -29.80 6.25 -9.92
CA ASN A 21 -29.31 4.91 -10.21
C ASN A 21 -27.79 4.86 -10.27
N ILE A 22 -27.15 5.83 -10.92
CA ILE A 22 -25.69 5.98 -10.95
C ILE A 22 -25.15 6.21 -9.53
N ALA A 23 -25.77 7.09 -8.74
CA ALA A 23 -25.37 7.36 -7.37
C ALA A 23 -25.55 6.12 -6.45
N ALA A 24 -26.61 5.35 -6.64
CA ALA A 24 -26.84 4.09 -5.92
C ALA A 24 -25.81 3.00 -6.31
N PHE A 25 -25.33 3.03 -7.55
CA PHE A 25 -24.29 2.13 -8.04
C PHE A 25 -22.88 2.54 -7.61
N LEU A 26 -22.62 3.85 -7.58
CA LEU A 26 -21.37 4.45 -7.12
C LEU A 26 -21.35 4.52 -5.59
N LYS A 27 -21.56 3.39 -4.91
CA LYS A 27 -21.28 3.30 -3.48
C LYS A 27 -19.78 3.49 -3.30
N PRO A 28 -19.30 4.60 -2.71
CA PRO A 28 -17.88 4.89 -2.59
C PRO A 28 -17.10 3.71 -1.98
N ASP A 29 -17.68 3.05 -0.98
CA ASP A 29 -17.10 1.91 -0.29
C ASP A 29 -16.86 0.71 -1.22
N GLU A 30 -17.78 0.42 -2.13
CA GLU A 30 -17.63 -0.67 -3.10
C GLU A 30 -16.57 -0.35 -4.17
N VAL A 31 -16.47 0.91 -4.58
CA VAL A 31 -15.42 1.37 -5.51
C VAL A 31 -14.05 1.25 -4.84
N TRP A 32 -13.89 1.76 -3.62
CA TRP A 32 -12.65 1.64 -2.86
C TRP A 32 -12.26 0.18 -2.63
N LYS A 33 -13.22 -0.66 -2.27
CA LYS A 33 -12.99 -2.09 -2.10
C LYS A 33 -12.42 -2.74 -3.37
N ARG A 34 -12.95 -2.40 -4.56
CA ARG A 34 -12.42 -2.89 -5.84
C ARG A 34 -11.01 -2.40 -6.10
N VAL A 35 -10.72 -1.13 -5.82
CA VAL A 35 -9.38 -0.55 -5.94
C VAL A 35 -8.39 -1.30 -5.05
N PHE A 36 -8.72 -1.55 -3.78
CA PHE A 36 -7.82 -2.26 -2.85
C PHE A 36 -7.74 -3.77 -3.09
N LEU A 37 -8.71 -4.38 -3.78
CA LEU A 37 -8.63 -5.79 -4.21
C LEU A 37 -7.73 -5.98 -5.44
N ASP A 38 -7.33 -4.91 -6.13
CA ASP A 38 -6.40 -5.00 -7.24
C ASP A 38 -5.03 -5.50 -6.78
N LYS A 39 -4.65 -6.68 -7.27
CA LYS A 39 -3.36 -7.30 -6.93
C LYS A 39 -2.16 -6.48 -7.37
N THR A 40 -2.30 -5.68 -8.42
CA THR A 40 -1.24 -4.78 -8.87
C THR A 40 -0.96 -3.71 -7.83
N LEU A 41 -2.01 -3.08 -7.28
CA LEU A 41 -1.87 -2.10 -6.20
C LEU A 41 -1.25 -2.72 -4.94
N GLN A 42 -1.75 -3.90 -4.53
CA GLN A 42 -1.20 -4.60 -3.36
C GLN A 42 0.29 -4.92 -3.54
N ASN A 43 0.68 -5.30 -4.76
CA ASN A 43 2.07 -5.57 -5.10
C ASN A 43 2.92 -4.29 -5.06
N THR A 44 2.43 -3.18 -5.61
CA THR A 44 3.12 -1.89 -5.54
C THR A 44 3.37 -1.49 -4.09
N ILE A 45 2.38 -1.61 -3.21
CA ILE A 45 2.52 -1.27 -1.79
C ILE A 45 3.57 -2.16 -1.11
N ILE A 46 3.48 -3.48 -1.27
CA ILE A 46 4.36 -4.41 -0.56
C ILE A 46 5.75 -4.43 -1.20
N VAL A 47 5.83 -4.67 -2.52
CA VAL A 47 7.11 -4.94 -3.18
C VAL A 47 7.87 -3.66 -3.48
N GLU A 48 7.20 -2.67 -4.09
CA GLU A 48 7.92 -1.45 -4.50
C GLU A 48 8.17 -0.53 -3.32
N TYR A 49 7.12 -0.17 -2.54
CA TYR A 49 7.28 0.83 -1.49
C TYR A 49 7.98 0.27 -0.24
N ILE A 50 7.55 -0.90 0.27
CA ILE A 50 8.12 -1.43 1.51
C ILE A 50 9.40 -2.22 1.25
N GLN A 51 9.36 -3.24 0.38
CA GLN A 51 10.50 -4.13 0.23
C GLN A 51 11.66 -3.47 -0.51
N GLN A 52 11.42 -2.84 -1.66
CA GLN A 52 12.49 -2.27 -2.49
C GLN A 52 12.93 -0.90 -2.01
N ASP A 53 12.02 0.07 -1.95
CA ASP A 53 12.41 1.44 -1.63
C ASP A 53 12.83 1.54 -0.16
N GLN A 54 11.92 1.24 0.77
CA GLN A 54 12.14 1.47 2.18
C GLN A 54 13.18 0.53 2.81
N LEU A 55 13.03 -0.79 2.65
CA LEU A 55 13.88 -1.76 3.33
C LEU A 55 15.18 -2.02 2.58
N LEU A 56 15.10 -2.34 1.27
CA LEU A 56 16.29 -2.78 0.52
C LEU A 56 17.21 -1.62 0.16
N ASN A 57 16.66 -0.53 -0.37
CA ASN A 57 17.44 0.61 -0.85
C ASN A 57 17.84 1.57 0.28
N GLU A 58 16.91 1.90 1.18
CA GLU A 58 17.13 2.94 2.19
C GLU A 58 17.44 2.36 3.58
N GLY A 59 16.93 1.19 3.92
CA GLY A 59 17.12 0.59 5.24
C GLY A 59 16.48 1.39 6.37
N VAL A 60 15.24 1.88 6.14
CA VAL A 60 14.51 2.75 7.08
C VAL A 60 13.20 2.12 7.54
N ASP A 61 12.65 2.65 8.64
CA ASP A 61 11.31 2.32 9.15
C ASP A 61 10.23 3.28 8.57
N GLU A 62 8.99 3.12 8.96
CA GLU A 62 7.85 3.95 8.54
C GLU A 62 8.01 5.45 8.84
N THR A 63 8.89 5.81 9.76
CA THR A 63 9.19 7.20 10.10
C THR A 63 10.31 7.79 9.24
N GLY A 64 10.91 6.99 8.35
CA GLY A 64 12.08 7.36 7.55
C GLY A 64 13.40 7.34 8.32
N ASN A 65 13.40 6.84 9.56
CA ASN A 65 14.62 6.70 10.34
C ASN A 65 15.36 5.39 9.99
N PRO A 66 16.71 5.39 9.97
CA PRO A 66 17.49 4.18 9.76
C PRO A 66 17.06 3.06 10.73
N LEU A 67 16.89 1.86 10.20
CA LEU A 67 16.57 0.68 11.00
C LEU A 67 17.60 0.50 12.11
N ARG A 68 17.13 0.54 13.35
CA ARG A 68 18.00 0.43 14.52
C ARG A 68 17.76 -0.89 15.25
N ASN A 69 18.80 -1.71 15.32
CA ASN A 69 18.76 -2.92 16.14
C ASN A 69 18.76 -2.56 17.62
N LYS A 70 17.67 -2.87 18.31
CA LYS A 70 17.47 -2.53 19.75
C LYS A 70 18.42 -3.27 20.67
N ASP A 71 18.94 -4.45 20.28
CA ASP A 71 19.84 -5.24 21.12
C ASP A 71 21.23 -4.62 21.25
N ASN A 72 21.71 -3.92 20.20
CA ASN A 72 23.06 -3.39 20.16
C ASN A 72 23.14 -1.89 19.77
N GLY A 73 21.99 -1.27 19.46
CA GLY A 73 21.87 0.14 19.11
C GLY A 73 22.45 0.53 17.74
N ARG A 74 22.88 -0.43 16.91
CA ARG A 74 23.47 -0.16 15.58
C ARG A 74 22.40 0.05 14.54
N THR A 75 22.75 0.80 13.50
CA THR A 75 21.91 1.02 12.30
C THR A 75 22.52 0.36 11.05
N THR A 76 23.70 -0.25 11.19
CA THR A 76 24.44 -0.85 10.08
C THR A 76 24.95 -2.26 10.44
N TYR A 77 25.23 -3.07 9.43
CA TYR A 77 25.85 -4.36 9.61
C TYR A 77 27.28 -4.27 10.17
N SER A 78 27.68 -5.26 10.94
CA SER A 78 29.02 -5.40 11.50
C SER A 78 29.92 -6.23 10.60
N GLU A 79 31.26 -6.10 10.80
CA GLU A 79 32.25 -6.96 10.16
C GLU A 79 32.01 -8.44 10.44
N THR A 80 31.55 -8.77 11.65
CA THR A 80 31.17 -10.16 12.02
C THR A 80 30.00 -10.63 11.15
N THR A 81 29.00 -9.76 10.91
CA THR A 81 27.85 -10.10 10.05
C THR A 81 28.29 -10.31 8.61
N GLU A 82 29.18 -9.46 8.11
CA GLU A 82 29.75 -9.60 6.77
C GLU A 82 30.45 -10.96 6.61
N MET A 83 31.31 -11.30 7.54
CA MET A 83 32.06 -12.57 7.50
C MET A 83 31.12 -13.80 7.59
N LEU A 84 30.09 -13.76 8.47
CA LEU A 84 29.14 -14.86 8.63
C LEU A 84 28.17 -14.99 7.45
N SER A 85 27.96 -13.94 6.69
CA SER A 85 27.08 -13.92 5.52
C SER A 85 27.79 -14.20 4.19
N ASP A 86 29.08 -14.56 4.21
CA ASP A 86 29.92 -14.72 3.02
C ASP A 86 29.89 -13.46 2.11
N GLY A 87 29.91 -12.27 2.71
CA GLY A 87 29.89 -10.99 2.01
C GLY A 87 28.54 -10.56 1.42
N ARG A 88 27.47 -11.30 1.68
CA ARG A 88 26.10 -10.90 1.26
C ARG A 88 25.59 -9.66 2.03
N LYS A 89 26.13 -9.43 3.21
CA LYS A 89 25.90 -8.26 4.05
C LYS A 89 27.26 -7.56 4.24
N ARG A 90 27.35 -6.31 3.89
CA ARG A 90 28.63 -5.60 4.04
C ARG A 90 28.64 -4.75 5.32
N ALA A 91 29.76 -4.76 6.01
CA ALA A 91 29.95 -3.90 7.18
C ALA A 91 29.79 -2.43 6.80
N GLY A 92 29.04 -1.70 7.62
CA GLY A 92 28.75 -0.29 7.38
C GLY A 92 27.54 -0.03 6.48
N GLU A 93 27.01 -1.00 5.76
CA GLU A 93 25.76 -0.85 5.01
C GLU A 93 24.53 -0.85 5.96
N PRO A 94 23.46 -0.09 5.66
CA PRO A 94 22.23 -0.10 6.42
C PRO A 94 21.62 -1.52 6.51
N TYR A 95 20.90 -1.77 7.58
CA TYR A 95 20.08 -2.98 7.67
C TYR A 95 19.00 -2.95 6.58
N ASN A 96 18.88 -4.03 5.80
CA ASN A 96 17.84 -4.21 4.80
C ASN A 96 16.90 -5.39 5.06
N LEU A 97 17.15 -6.14 6.13
CA LEU A 97 16.39 -7.32 6.58
C LEU A 97 16.25 -8.44 5.55
N PHE A 98 16.89 -8.30 4.38
CA PHE A 98 16.90 -9.32 3.35
C PHE A 98 18.01 -10.35 3.61
N ASP A 99 17.65 -11.63 3.66
CA ASP A 99 18.61 -12.74 3.76
C ASP A 99 18.20 -13.88 2.80
N SER A 100 17.35 -14.82 3.25
CA SER A 100 16.70 -15.80 2.38
C SER A 100 15.50 -15.22 1.61
N GLY A 101 15.03 -14.03 1.99
CA GLY A 101 13.82 -13.41 1.49
C GLY A 101 12.53 -13.92 2.16
N ASP A 102 12.62 -14.79 3.16
CA ASP A 102 11.44 -15.37 3.81
C ASP A 102 10.56 -14.29 4.46
N PHE A 103 11.18 -13.35 5.19
CA PHE A 103 10.45 -12.21 5.76
C PHE A 103 9.74 -11.39 4.69
N TYR A 104 10.40 -11.10 3.58
CA TYR A 104 9.79 -10.36 2.46
C TYR A 104 8.63 -11.14 1.84
N ARG A 105 8.80 -12.44 1.62
CA ARG A 105 7.74 -13.31 1.06
C ARG A 105 6.55 -13.51 1.99
N SER A 106 6.75 -13.33 3.31
CA SER A 106 5.69 -13.46 4.29
C SER A 106 4.76 -12.25 4.37
N MET A 107 5.15 -11.11 3.77
CA MET A 107 4.32 -9.92 3.79
C MET A 107 3.01 -10.15 3.03
N VAL A 108 1.90 -9.84 3.69
CA VAL A 108 0.54 -9.99 3.15
C VAL A 108 -0.26 -8.72 3.32
N PHE A 109 -1.11 -8.44 2.35
CA PHE A 109 -2.05 -7.33 2.38
C PHE A 109 -3.40 -7.83 2.90
N LEU A 110 -3.86 -7.27 4.00
CA LEU A 110 -5.12 -7.58 4.64
C LEU A 110 -6.07 -6.40 4.48
N LEU A 111 -7.23 -6.62 3.84
CA LEU A 111 -8.25 -5.60 3.65
C LEU A 111 -9.33 -5.75 4.71
N GLY A 112 -9.46 -4.75 5.58
CA GLY A 112 -10.56 -4.60 6.52
C GLY A 112 -11.77 -3.89 5.88
N LYS A 113 -12.72 -3.48 6.72
CA LYS A 113 -13.90 -2.75 6.23
C LYS A 113 -13.53 -1.33 5.77
N ASP A 114 -12.79 -0.60 6.58
CA ASP A 114 -12.47 0.82 6.39
C ASP A 114 -10.95 1.09 6.44
N PHE A 115 -10.13 0.04 6.39
CA PHE A 115 -8.67 0.13 6.47
C PHE A 115 -8.03 -1.03 5.71
N PHE A 116 -6.75 -0.92 5.44
CA PHE A 116 -5.90 -2.05 5.10
C PHE A 116 -4.73 -2.15 6.10
N GLU A 117 -4.18 -3.33 6.19
CA GLU A 117 -3.06 -3.66 7.06
C GLU A 117 -2.04 -4.48 6.26
N ILE A 118 -0.78 -4.29 6.56
CA ILE A 118 0.31 -5.16 6.09
C ILE A 118 0.72 -6.00 7.29
N ASP A 119 0.73 -7.30 7.11
CA ASP A 119 1.22 -8.26 8.12
C ASP A 119 2.39 -9.06 7.55
N ALA A 120 3.25 -9.58 8.42
CA ALA A 120 4.39 -10.40 8.05
C ALA A 120 4.79 -11.33 9.18
N ASP A 121 5.38 -12.49 8.84
CA ASP A 121 6.03 -13.36 9.84
C ASP A 121 7.38 -12.76 10.25
N PRO A 122 7.50 -12.23 11.47
CA PRO A 122 8.74 -11.61 11.94
C PRO A 122 9.80 -12.62 12.36
N ILE A 123 9.49 -13.92 12.40
CA ILE A 123 10.38 -14.94 12.95
C ILE A 123 11.46 -15.32 11.93
N LYS A 124 12.70 -15.17 12.32
CA LYS A 124 13.88 -15.54 11.54
C LYS A 124 14.84 -16.37 12.41
N GLY A 125 14.77 -17.68 12.27
CA GLY A 125 15.50 -18.59 13.15
C GLY A 125 15.07 -18.39 14.60
N ASN A 126 15.98 -17.94 15.46
CA ASN A 126 15.71 -17.63 16.87
C ASN A 126 15.37 -16.14 17.11
N ASP A 127 15.37 -15.33 16.06
CA ASP A 127 15.17 -13.89 16.15
C ASP A 127 13.75 -13.51 15.79
N ASN A 128 13.22 -12.48 16.46
CA ASN A 128 11.99 -11.80 16.08
C ASN A 128 12.33 -10.40 15.58
N LEU A 129 12.09 -10.14 14.29
CA LEU A 129 12.45 -8.87 13.65
C LEU A 129 11.66 -7.68 14.23
N PHE A 130 10.39 -7.87 14.59
CA PHE A 130 9.59 -6.79 15.22
C PHE A 130 10.13 -6.43 16.61
N THR A 131 10.59 -7.41 17.36
CA THR A 131 11.26 -7.15 18.64
C THR A 131 12.57 -6.39 18.45
N LYS A 132 13.37 -6.77 17.44
CA LYS A 132 14.67 -6.16 17.17
C LYS A 132 14.59 -4.76 16.54
N PHE A 133 13.69 -4.55 15.60
CA PHE A 133 13.65 -3.32 14.81
C PHE A 133 12.37 -2.49 15.02
N GLY A 134 11.31 -3.08 15.55
CA GLY A 134 9.98 -2.47 15.70
C GLY A 134 9.04 -2.93 14.60
N GLU A 135 7.73 -2.76 14.82
CA GLU A 135 6.69 -3.10 13.84
C GLU A 135 6.68 -2.14 12.64
N GLY A 136 7.16 -0.92 12.81
CA GLY A 136 7.27 0.09 11.75
C GLY A 136 8.13 -0.31 10.54
N ILE A 137 8.80 -1.47 10.59
CA ILE A 137 9.54 -2.03 9.43
C ILE A 137 8.63 -2.47 8.28
N ILE A 138 7.33 -2.65 8.53
CA ILE A 138 6.32 -2.96 7.51
C ILE A 138 5.30 -1.83 7.31
N GLY A 139 5.45 -0.71 8.02
CA GLY A 139 4.66 0.49 7.79
C GLY A 139 5.16 1.29 6.59
N LEU A 140 4.32 2.16 6.05
CA LEU A 140 4.67 3.03 4.93
C LEU A 140 5.30 4.34 5.42
N THR A 141 6.37 4.78 4.79
CA THR A 141 6.92 6.13 5.00
C THR A 141 5.95 7.21 4.54
N GLU A 142 6.11 8.44 4.99
CA GLU A 142 5.31 9.58 4.54
C GLU A 142 5.44 9.81 3.02
N GLU A 143 6.62 9.58 2.46
CA GLU A 143 6.84 9.66 1.01
C GLU A 143 6.01 8.59 0.28
N SER A 144 6.06 7.34 0.75
CA SER A 144 5.28 6.24 0.18
C SER A 144 3.76 6.46 0.34
N LYS A 145 3.31 7.02 1.47
CA LYS A 145 1.90 7.42 1.67
C LYS A 145 1.45 8.47 0.67
N ASN A 146 2.28 9.47 0.40
CA ASN A 146 1.98 10.52 -0.59
C ASN A 146 1.90 9.95 -2.01
N LYS A 147 2.85 9.08 -2.40
CA LYS A 147 2.80 8.38 -3.70
C LYS A 147 1.54 7.53 -3.81
N LEU A 148 1.22 6.76 -2.76
CA LEU A 148 0.03 5.91 -2.70
C LEU A 148 -1.25 6.73 -2.82
N GLN A 149 -1.35 7.88 -2.17
CA GLN A 149 -2.53 8.74 -2.26
C GLN A 149 -2.81 9.18 -3.70
N ILE A 150 -1.79 9.57 -4.44
CA ILE A 150 -1.93 9.96 -5.85
C ILE A 150 -2.40 8.76 -6.67
N GLU A 151 -1.76 7.61 -6.53
CA GLU A 151 -2.10 6.38 -7.25
C GLU A 151 -3.53 5.91 -6.94
N LEU A 152 -3.96 6.01 -5.68
CA LEU A 152 -5.31 5.65 -5.26
C LEU A 152 -6.37 6.53 -5.94
N LEU A 153 -6.13 7.85 -6.04
CA LEU A 153 -7.05 8.76 -6.71
C LEU A 153 -7.17 8.46 -8.21
N GLU A 154 -6.06 8.15 -8.88
CA GLU A 154 -6.05 7.77 -10.30
C GLU A 154 -6.80 6.46 -10.53
N ARG A 155 -6.57 5.45 -9.67
CA ARG A 155 -7.26 4.15 -9.76
C ARG A 155 -8.75 4.28 -9.46
N TYR A 156 -9.12 5.12 -8.50
CA TYR A 156 -10.50 5.40 -8.17
C TYR A 156 -11.23 6.07 -9.34
N ASP A 157 -10.65 7.11 -9.95
CA ASP A 157 -11.22 7.75 -11.15
C ASP A 157 -11.38 6.76 -12.30
N LYS A 158 -10.38 5.93 -12.55
CA LYS A 158 -10.42 4.88 -13.57
C LYS A 158 -11.56 3.87 -13.32
N GLU A 159 -11.73 3.43 -12.08
CA GLU A 159 -12.80 2.48 -11.73
C GLU A 159 -14.18 3.12 -11.87
N ILE A 160 -14.36 4.38 -11.47
CA ILE A 160 -15.59 5.15 -11.72
C ILE A 160 -15.91 5.20 -13.21
N ARG A 161 -14.95 5.57 -14.05
CA ARG A 161 -15.13 5.65 -15.51
C ARG A 161 -15.49 4.29 -16.10
N ARG A 162 -14.88 3.21 -15.61
CA ARG A 162 -15.22 1.84 -16.03
C ARG A 162 -16.67 1.51 -15.70
N ILE A 163 -17.10 1.77 -14.47
CA ILE A 163 -18.48 1.52 -14.04
C ILE A 163 -19.46 2.32 -14.91
N LEU A 164 -19.20 3.61 -15.15
CA LEU A 164 -20.07 4.45 -15.97
C LEU A 164 -20.12 4.04 -17.46
N SER A 165 -19.10 3.37 -17.96
CA SER A 165 -19.06 2.90 -19.35
C SER A 165 -19.84 1.60 -19.59
N GLU A 166 -20.25 0.93 -18.54
CA GLU A 166 -21.05 -0.31 -18.59
C GLU A 166 -22.58 -0.02 -18.69
N TYR A 167 -22.97 1.29 -18.60
CA TYR A 167 -24.33 1.80 -18.74
C TYR A 167 -24.53 2.58 -20.04
#